data_264705ce7543a955ba0cf86634e1ecda
#
_entry.id   264705ce7543a955ba0cf86634e1ecda
#
_cell.length_a   1.000
_cell.length_b   1.000
_cell.length_c   1.000
_cell.angle_alpha   90.00
_cell.angle_beta   90.00
_cell.angle_gamma   90.00
#
_symmetry.space_group_name_H-M   'P 1'
#
loop_
_entity.id
_entity.type
_entity.pdbx_description
1 polymer ?
#
loop_
_entity_poly.entity_id
_entity_poly.type
_entity_poly.pdbx_seq_one_letter_code
_entity_poly.pdbx_strand_id
1 'polypeptide(L)'
;MRADRLLSILLLLQVHRRMTASELAKRLEVSERTIYRDMEALSAAGVPVFAERGVGGGWSLLEGYRTNLTGLNEAEIQALFLDKPSHILSDLGLGKASEAALIKLLAALPSMSRRDAEYVRQRIHVDSAGWHQSSEEDVSFLPKLQEAIWQERKLHLSYQRGDGNTVERLVDPLGLVAKGRVWYLAAAVEGEARTYRVSRVQDARMTDQPCVRPKDFDLAAYWEQSCADFIASLPRYPATVRVVREILPRIRALRYARIEGVSPPDEDGWITLSVQFETEEEACEYVLGFGPQIEVLEPQELREKVIHLAESVVAFYAQRPHTPPTSQNDLGHA
;
A
#
# COMPACT_ATOMS: atom_id res chain seq x y z
N MET A 1 36.57 -6.21 -13.50
CA MET A 1 36.13 -7.63 -13.54
C MET A 1 35.11 -7.81 -14.69
N ARG A 2 34.33 -8.95 -14.84
CA ARG A 2 33.52 -9.17 -16.06
C ARG A 2 32.37 -8.17 -16.21
N ALA A 3 31.65 -7.88 -15.12
CA ALA A 3 30.51 -6.95 -15.14
C ALA A 3 30.93 -5.53 -15.55
N ASP A 4 32.00 -5.02 -15.01
CA ASP A 4 32.55 -3.70 -15.34
C ASP A 4 32.92 -3.59 -16.82
N ARG A 5 33.46 -4.68 -17.39
CA ARG A 5 33.81 -4.74 -18.80
C ARG A 5 32.59 -4.74 -19.71
N LEU A 6 31.52 -5.50 -19.38
CA LEU A 6 30.28 -5.49 -20.14
C LEU A 6 29.64 -4.08 -20.16
N LEU A 7 29.65 -3.40 -19.02
CA LEU A 7 29.18 -2.00 -18.93
C LEU A 7 30.06 -1.06 -19.79
N SER A 8 31.38 -1.23 -19.75
CA SER A 8 32.30 -0.43 -20.57
C SER A 8 32.08 -0.65 -22.06
N ILE A 9 31.85 -1.89 -22.51
CA ILE A 9 31.49 -2.19 -23.90
C ILE A 9 30.22 -1.44 -24.32
N LEU A 10 29.17 -1.50 -23.50
CA LEU A 10 27.92 -0.80 -23.76
C LEU A 10 28.13 0.70 -23.94
N LEU A 11 28.82 1.34 -22.98
CA LEU A 11 29.11 2.76 -23.04
C LEU A 11 29.94 3.15 -24.27
N LEU A 12 30.95 2.34 -24.62
CA LEU A 12 31.77 2.56 -25.82
C LEU A 12 30.94 2.48 -27.10
N LEU A 13 30.06 1.50 -27.23
CA LEU A 13 29.16 1.36 -28.39
C LEU A 13 28.12 2.48 -28.45
N GLN A 14 27.64 2.99 -27.32
CA GLN A 14 26.75 4.15 -27.28
C GLN A 14 27.43 5.44 -27.77
N VAL A 15 28.68 5.66 -27.37
CA VAL A 15 29.43 6.89 -27.74
C VAL A 15 29.89 6.81 -29.18
N HIS A 16 30.46 5.67 -29.60
CA HIS A 16 31.10 5.53 -30.92
C HIS A 16 30.17 4.95 -31.99
N ARG A 17 28.92 4.58 -31.62
CA ARG A 17 27.89 3.95 -32.46
C ARG A 17 28.28 2.60 -33.03
N ARG A 18 29.55 2.42 -33.48
CA ARG A 18 30.09 1.19 -34.04
C ARG A 18 31.57 1.08 -33.66
N MET A 19 31.98 -0.13 -33.27
CA MET A 19 33.40 -0.47 -32.98
C MET A 19 33.69 -1.91 -33.40
N THR A 20 34.88 -2.16 -33.91
CA THR A 20 35.36 -3.51 -34.20
C THR A 20 35.73 -4.26 -32.93
N ALA A 21 35.74 -5.60 -32.98
CA ALA A 21 36.22 -6.42 -31.85
C ALA A 21 37.66 -6.09 -31.46
N SER A 22 38.51 -5.77 -32.45
CA SER A 22 39.89 -5.38 -32.24
C SER A 22 40.04 -4.05 -31.50
N GLU A 23 39.23 -3.03 -31.87
CA GLU A 23 39.24 -1.73 -31.18
C GLU A 23 38.75 -1.86 -29.72
N LEU A 24 37.68 -2.63 -29.51
CA LEU A 24 37.19 -2.91 -28.15
C LEU A 24 38.21 -3.69 -27.31
N ALA A 25 38.85 -4.71 -27.91
CA ALA A 25 39.88 -5.51 -27.27
C ALA A 25 41.07 -4.66 -26.83
N LYS A 26 41.51 -3.75 -27.72
CA LYS A 26 42.63 -2.82 -27.43
C LYS A 26 42.27 -1.82 -26.32
N ARG A 27 41.06 -1.26 -26.34
CA ARG A 27 40.63 -0.28 -25.32
C ARG A 27 40.40 -0.88 -23.94
N LEU A 28 39.94 -2.13 -23.91
CA LEU A 28 39.57 -2.81 -22.65
C LEU A 28 40.68 -3.75 -22.18
N GLU A 29 41.82 -3.77 -22.88
CA GLU A 29 43.01 -4.56 -22.56
C GLU A 29 42.71 -6.07 -22.44
N VAL A 30 41.88 -6.59 -23.35
CA VAL A 30 41.51 -8.01 -23.41
C VAL A 30 41.69 -8.59 -24.81
N SER A 31 41.57 -9.91 -24.97
CA SER A 31 41.61 -10.55 -26.28
C SER A 31 40.29 -10.33 -27.05
N GLU A 32 40.36 -10.34 -28.39
CA GLU A 32 39.14 -10.29 -29.23
C GLU A 32 38.17 -11.44 -28.92
N ARG A 33 38.70 -12.64 -28.60
CA ARG A 33 37.92 -13.79 -28.14
C ARG A 33 37.07 -13.46 -26.91
N THR A 34 37.63 -12.67 -25.99
CA THR A 34 36.94 -12.21 -24.80
C THR A 34 35.80 -11.26 -25.19
N ILE A 35 36.05 -10.35 -26.17
CA ILE A 35 35.01 -9.44 -26.66
C ILE A 35 33.86 -10.22 -27.32
N TYR A 36 34.13 -11.20 -28.17
CA TYR A 36 33.08 -12.03 -28.76
C TYR A 36 32.21 -12.73 -27.72
N ARG A 37 32.84 -13.31 -26.67
CA ARG A 37 32.12 -13.94 -25.57
C ARG A 37 31.32 -12.96 -24.73
N ASP A 38 31.78 -11.72 -24.58
CA ASP A 38 31.09 -10.67 -23.88
C ASP A 38 29.92 -10.14 -24.71
N MET A 39 30.01 -10.05 -26.03
CA MET A 39 28.90 -9.73 -26.94
C MET A 39 27.78 -10.79 -26.91
N GLU A 40 28.17 -12.07 -26.86
CA GLU A 40 27.21 -13.17 -26.69
C GLU A 40 26.49 -13.05 -25.33
N ALA A 41 27.21 -12.69 -24.27
CA ALA A 41 26.61 -12.49 -22.95
C ALA A 41 25.68 -11.28 -22.93
N LEU A 42 26.04 -10.17 -23.58
CA LEU A 42 25.15 -9.01 -23.71
C LEU A 42 23.88 -9.36 -24.50
N SER A 43 24.04 -10.09 -25.62
CA SER A 43 22.89 -10.55 -26.40
C SER A 43 21.98 -11.49 -25.59
N ALA A 44 22.54 -12.43 -24.84
CA ALA A 44 21.81 -13.33 -23.97
C ALA A 44 21.09 -12.59 -22.81
N ALA A 45 21.63 -11.45 -22.39
CA ALA A 45 21.02 -10.56 -21.40
C ALA A 45 19.97 -9.60 -21.99
N GLY A 46 19.59 -9.78 -23.26
CA GLY A 46 18.57 -8.97 -23.92
C GLY A 46 19.07 -7.64 -24.51
N VAL A 47 20.37 -7.38 -24.49
CA VAL A 47 20.94 -6.17 -25.13
C VAL A 47 21.03 -6.39 -26.63
N PRO A 48 20.37 -5.57 -27.46
CA PRO A 48 20.35 -5.75 -28.92
C PRO A 48 21.67 -5.29 -29.55
N VAL A 49 22.68 -6.17 -29.47
CA VAL A 49 23.97 -5.98 -30.14
C VAL A 49 23.98 -6.71 -31.49
N PHE A 50 24.49 -6.05 -32.52
CA PHE A 50 24.55 -6.57 -33.88
C PHE A 50 25.99 -6.53 -34.39
N ALA A 51 26.40 -7.59 -35.12
CA ALA A 51 27.66 -7.66 -35.83
C ALA A 51 27.42 -7.40 -37.31
N GLU A 52 28.04 -6.38 -37.88
CA GLU A 52 28.08 -6.15 -39.32
C GLU A 52 29.45 -6.64 -39.87
N ARG A 53 29.41 -7.44 -40.95
CA ARG A 53 30.62 -7.96 -41.61
C ARG A 53 31.00 -7.08 -42.81
N GLY A 54 32.29 -7.01 -43.11
CA GLY A 54 32.82 -6.28 -44.27
C GLY A 54 33.71 -5.11 -43.93
N VAL A 55 34.07 -4.35 -44.99
CA VAL A 55 34.89 -3.12 -44.85
C VAL A 55 34.10 -2.08 -44.10
N GLY A 56 34.55 -1.64 -42.94
CA GLY A 56 33.81 -0.74 -42.05
C GLY A 56 32.78 -1.46 -41.12
N GLY A 57 32.81 -2.80 -41.10
CA GLY A 57 32.00 -3.61 -40.17
C GLY A 57 32.45 -3.46 -38.72
N GLY A 58 31.65 -4.00 -37.80
CA GLY A 58 31.90 -3.95 -36.37
C GLY A 58 30.66 -4.29 -35.57
N TRP A 59 30.75 -4.12 -34.27
CA TRP A 59 29.64 -4.26 -33.36
C TRP A 59 28.92 -2.93 -33.18
N SER A 60 27.59 -2.94 -33.19
CA SER A 60 26.74 -1.78 -32.95
C SER A 60 25.57 -2.17 -32.07
N LEU A 61 24.97 -1.20 -31.42
CA LEU A 61 23.65 -1.34 -30.77
C LEU A 61 22.54 -1.00 -31.78
N LEU A 62 21.34 -1.55 -31.54
CA LEU A 62 20.16 -1.17 -32.32
C LEU A 62 20.02 0.36 -32.35
N GLU A 63 19.68 0.93 -33.49
CA GLU A 63 19.54 2.37 -33.64
C GLU A 63 18.45 2.87 -32.68
N GLY A 64 18.82 3.84 -31.84
CA GLY A 64 17.94 4.32 -30.75
C GLY A 64 18.02 3.53 -29.44
N TYR A 65 18.72 2.37 -29.41
CA TYR A 65 19.00 1.72 -28.15
C TYR A 65 20.03 2.54 -27.39
N ARG A 66 19.53 3.23 -26.40
CA ARG A 66 20.36 3.79 -25.32
C ARG A 66 20.13 2.88 -24.11
N THR A 67 21.19 2.39 -23.49
CA THR A 67 21.05 1.98 -22.10
C THR A 67 20.53 3.22 -21.40
N ASN A 68 19.23 3.23 -21.11
CA ASN A 68 18.72 4.23 -20.22
C ASN A 68 19.57 4.15 -18.98
N LEU A 69 19.81 5.26 -18.32
CA LEU A 69 20.65 5.37 -17.12
C LEU A 69 20.34 4.29 -16.08
N THR A 70 19.27 3.56 -16.23
CA THR A 70 18.78 2.57 -15.27
C THR A 70 18.86 1.13 -15.74
N GLY A 71 18.86 0.84 -17.05
CA GLY A 71 18.71 -0.56 -17.53
C GLY A 71 17.48 -1.29 -17.00
N LEU A 72 16.53 -0.55 -16.43
CA LEU A 72 15.36 -1.09 -15.77
C LEU A 72 14.36 -1.60 -16.81
N ASN A 73 13.82 -2.80 -16.57
CA ASN A 73 12.70 -3.33 -17.32
C ASN A 73 11.38 -2.70 -16.85
N GLU A 74 10.28 -2.99 -17.56
CA GLU A 74 8.95 -2.45 -17.26
C GLU A 74 8.50 -2.72 -15.82
N ALA A 75 8.68 -3.95 -15.32
CA ALA A 75 8.29 -4.33 -13.97
C ALA A 75 9.13 -3.62 -12.90
N GLU A 76 10.43 -3.41 -13.16
CA GLU A 76 11.32 -2.65 -12.27
C GLU A 76 10.95 -1.16 -12.24
N ILE A 77 10.58 -0.59 -13.38
CA ILE A 77 10.06 0.78 -13.45
C ILE A 77 8.75 0.88 -12.67
N GLN A 78 7.81 -0.03 -12.89
CA GLN A 78 6.56 -0.08 -12.15
C GLN A 78 6.81 -0.14 -10.64
N ALA A 79 7.68 -1.05 -10.18
CA ALA A 79 8.02 -1.18 -8.77
C ALA A 79 8.64 0.11 -8.20
N LEU A 80 9.54 0.77 -8.94
CA LEU A 80 10.20 2.00 -8.49
C LEU A 80 9.22 3.16 -8.30
N PHE A 81 8.16 3.22 -9.10
CA PHE A 81 7.18 4.31 -9.05
C PHE A 81 5.95 3.99 -8.18
N LEU A 82 5.82 2.75 -7.70
CA LEU A 82 4.76 2.33 -6.78
C LEU A 82 4.98 2.76 -5.33
N ASP A 83 6.23 2.88 -4.89
CA ASP A 83 6.54 3.09 -3.48
C ASP A 83 6.98 4.53 -3.21
N LYS A 84 6.10 5.29 -2.49
CA LYS A 84 6.52 6.52 -1.79
C LYS A 84 5.73 6.74 -0.52
N PRO A 85 6.29 6.42 0.64
CA PRO A 85 5.77 6.90 1.91
C PRO A 85 6.02 8.41 2.02
N SER A 86 5.12 9.20 1.42
CA SER A 86 5.26 10.66 1.32
C SER A 86 5.36 11.36 2.67
N HIS A 87 4.67 10.86 3.71
CA HIS A 87 4.72 11.43 5.05
C HIS A 87 6.08 11.22 5.73
N ILE A 88 6.69 10.01 5.65
CA ILE A 88 8.01 9.75 6.23
C ILE A 88 9.08 10.67 5.61
N LEU A 89 9.03 10.87 4.31
CA LEU A 89 9.96 11.77 3.63
C LEU A 89 9.71 13.24 4.02
N SER A 90 8.45 13.62 4.27
CA SER A 90 8.10 14.95 4.77
C SER A 90 8.60 15.18 6.18
N ASP A 91 8.44 14.21 7.09
CA ASP A 91 8.93 14.26 8.46
C ASP A 91 10.45 14.42 8.53
N LEU A 92 11.16 13.81 7.59
CA LEU A 92 12.61 13.94 7.43
C LEU A 92 13.04 15.23 6.68
N GLY A 93 12.10 16.08 6.27
CA GLY A 93 12.39 17.27 5.46
C GLY A 93 12.80 16.96 4.01
N LEU A 94 12.64 15.70 3.55
CA LEU A 94 13.04 15.21 2.23
C LEU A 94 11.93 15.26 1.18
N GLY A 95 10.72 15.71 1.51
CA GLY A 95 9.56 15.71 0.61
C GLY A 95 9.84 16.39 -0.73
N LYS A 96 10.30 17.66 -0.69
CA LYS A 96 10.66 18.42 -1.90
C LYS A 96 11.80 17.77 -2.69
N ALA A 97 12.79 17.21 -2.01
CA ALA A 97 13.92 16.54 -2.67
C ALA A 97 13.46 15.26 -3.39
N SER A 98 12.55 14.50 -2.78
CA SER A 98 11.95 13.30 -3.38
C SER A 98 11.14 13.64 -4.64
N GLU A 99 10.32 14.69 -4.58
CA GLU A 99 9.55 15.16 -5.74
C GLU A 99 10.45 15.61 -6.89
N ALA A 100 11.48 16.40 -6.59
CA ALA A 100 12.48 16.84 -7.58
C ALA A 100 13.25 15.64 -8.17
N ALA A 101 13.60 14.64 -7.36
CA ALA A 101 14.25 13.42 -7.83
C ALA A 101 13.34 12.63 -8.78
N LEU A 102 12.04 12.53 -8.46
CA LEU A 102 11.05 11.87 -9.30
C LEU A 102 10.93 12.53 -10.68
N ILE A 103 10.84 13.86 -10.71
CA ILE A 103 10.78 14.62 -11.97
C ILE A 103 12.03 14.35 -12.81
N LYS A 104 13.21 14.35 -12.20
CA LYS A 104 14.47 14.04 -12.90
C LYS A 104 14.52 12.60 -13.41
N LEU A 105 14.03 11.63 -12.63
CA LEU A 105 13.94 10.22 -13.05
C LEU A 105 13.00 10.07 -14.24
N LEU A 106 11.79 10.66 -14.17
CA LEU A 106 10.83 10.64 -15.28
C LEU A 106 11.41 11.29 -16.54
N ALA A 107 12.14 12.40 -16.39
CA ALA A 107 12.78 13.07 -17.52
C ALA A 107 13.90 12.24 -18.15
N ALA A 108 14.59 11.41 -17.36
CA ALA A 108 15.67 10.53 -17.82
C ALA A 108 15.16 9.23 -18.47
N LEU A 109 13.89 8.85 -18.25
CA LEU A 109 13.29 7.67 -18.87
C LEU A 109 13.01 7.89 -20.36
N PRO A 110 13.13 6.85 -21.22
CA PRO A 110 12.64 6.87 -22.57
C PRO A 110 11.12 7.16 -22.63
N SER A 111 10.66 7.64 -23.77
CA SER A 111 9.25 7.98 -23.96
C SER A 111 8.28 6.83 -23.67
N MET A 112 8.63 5.59 -24.05
CA MET A 112 7.84 4.39 -23.73
C MET A 112 7.80 4.14 -22.22
N SER A 113 8.96 4.02 -21.60
CA SER A 113 9.08 3.76 -20.14
C SER A 113 8.50 4.89 -19.29
N ARG A 114 8.50 6.13 -19.77
CA ARG A 114 7.84 7.27 -19.10
C ARG A 114 6.33 7.09 -19.10
N ARG A 115 5.74 6.64 -20.23
CA ARG A 115 4.31 6.32 -20.28
C ARG A 115 3.93 5.23 -19.30
N ASP A 116 4.74 4.19 -19.20
CA ASP A 116 4.51 3.08 -18.26
C ASP A 116 4.58 3.56 -16.81
N ALA A 117 5.56 4.40 -16.46
CA ALA A 117 5.69 4.99 -15.13
C ALA A 117 4.51 5.92 -14.78
N GLU A 118 4.08 6.78 -15.72
CA GLU A 118 2.91 7.65 -15.53
C GLU A 118 1.61 6.83 -15.44
N TYR A 119 1.49 5.78 -16.24
CA TYR A 119 0.34 4.88 -16.26
C TYR A 119 0.16 4.20 -14.91
N VAL A 120 1.22 3.65 -14.33
CA VAL A 120 1.20 3.00 -13.01
C VAL A 120 0.81 3.98 -11.91
N ARG A 121 1.39 5.18 -11.91
CA ARG A 121 1.07 6.22 -10.92
C ARG A 121 -0.39 6.65 -10.91
N GLN A 122 -1.04 6.63 -12.06
CA GLN A 122 -2.46 6.96 -12.18
C GLN A 122 -3.39 5.83 -11.72
N ARG A 123 -2.90 4.60 -11.65
CA ARG A 123 -3.72 3.40 -11.43
C ARG A 123 -3.43 2.67 -10.13
N ILE A 124 -2.30 2.95 -9.48
CA ILE A 124 -1.98 2.40 -8.17
C ILE A 124 -1.62 3.53 -7.22
N HIS A 125 -2.28 3.54 -6.08
CA HIS A 125 -2.03 4.48 -5.00
C HIS A 125 -1.66 3.70 -3.73
N VAL A 126 -0.60 4.12 -3.02
CA VAL A 126 -0.17 3.52 -1.75
C VAL A 126 -0.43 4.51 -0.62
N ASP A 127 -1.41 4.18 0.22
CA ASP A 127 -1.71 4.91 1.45
C ASP A 127 -1.10 4.14 2.63
N SER A 128 0.00 4.65 3.15
CA SER A 128 0.76 4.03 4.24
C SER A 128 0.07 4.13 5.61
N ALA A 129 -0.96 4.95 5.76
CA ALA A 129 -1.76 5.03 6.98
C ALA A 129 -2.71 3.83 7.06
N GLY A 130 -2.37 2.80 7.84
CA GLY A 130 -3.24 1.64 8.07
C GLY A 130 -4.54 2.02 8.80
N TRP A 131 -5.61 1.23 8.59
CA TRP A 131 -6.83 1.35 9.40
C TRP A 131 -6.61 0.76 10.80
N HIS A 132 -6.16 -0.50 10.85
CA HIS A 132 -5.88 -1.28 12.07
C HIS A 132 -4.84 -2.36 11.76
N GLN A 133 -4.36 -3.10 12.78
CA GLN A 133 -3.62 -4.34 12.56
C GLN A 133 -4.57 -5.36 11.94
N SER A 134 -4.51 -5.54 10.62
CA SER A 134 -5.28 -6.55 9.94
C SER A 134 -4.53 -7.86 9.93
N SER A 135 -5.25 -8.96 10.20
CA SER A 135 -4.84 -10.32 9.84
C SER A 135 -4.52 -10.41 8.33
N GLU A 136 -3.84 -11.44 7.90
CA GLU A 136 -3.65 -11.73 6.47
C GLU A 136 -5.01 -11.75 5.76
N GLU A 137 -5.15 -10.90 4.74
CA GLU A 137 -6.37 -10.82 3.93
C GLU A 137 -6.23 -11.66 2.67
N ASP A 138 -7.32 -12.27 2.24
CA ASP A 138 -7.37 -12.93 0.95
C ASP A 138 -7.27 -11.91 -0.17
N VAL A 139 -6.21 -11.99 -0.94
CA VAL A 139 -5.95 -11.16 -2.12
C VAL A 139 -5.88 -11.98 -3.41
N SER A 140 -6.48 -13.16 -3.43
CA SER A 140 -6.45 -14.10 -4.56
C SER A 140 -6.93 -13.48 -5.88
N PHE A 141 -7.84 -12.52 -5.82
CA PHE A 141 -8.34 -11.80 -6.99
C PHE A 141 -7.49 -10.60 -7.43
N LEU A 142 -6.52 -10.15 -6.62
CA LEU A 142 -5.69 -8.99 -6.92
C LEU A 142 -5.01 -9.04 -8.31
N PRO A 143 -4.41 -10.18 -8.74
CA PRO A 143 -3.81 -10.26 -10.07
C PRO A 143 -4.80 -10.07 -11.21
N LYS A 144 -6.04 -10.62 -11.09
CA LYS A 144 -7.09 -10.45 -12.09
C LYS A 144 -7.60 -9.01 -12.20
N LEU A 145 -7.75 -8.34 -11.03
CA LEU A 145 -8.15 -6.94 -10.98
C LEU A 145 -7.07 -6.04 -11.59
N GLN A 146 -5.81 -6.32 -11.29
CA GLN A 146 -4.67 -5.63 -11.88
C GLN A 146 -4.66 -5.82 -13.41
N GLU A 147 -4.80 -7.04 -13.90
CA GLU A 147 -4.83 -7.34 -15.32
C GLU A 147 -5.92 -6.57 -16.06
N ALA A 148 -7.14 -6.52 -15.51
CA ALA A 148 -8.25 -5.78 -16.11
C ALA A 148 -8.00 -4.27 -16.17
N ILE A 149 -7.35 -3.69 -15.14
CA ILE A 149 -6.93 -2.30 -15.13
C ILE A 149 -5.89 -2.05 -16.23
N TRP A 150 -4.88 -2.95 -16.36
CA TRP A 150 -3.81 -2.83 -17.37
C TRP A 150 -4.31 -2.98 -18.80
N GLN A 151 -5.28 -3.88 -19.00
CA GLN A 151 -5.89 -4.08 -20.33
C GLN A 151 -7.05 -3.11 -20.62
N GLU A 152 -7.38 -2.22 -19.67
CA GLU A 152 -8.50 -1.27 -19.76
C GLU A 152 -9.81 -1.96 -20.14
N ARG A 153 -10.16 -3.04 -19.45
CA ARG A 153 -11.36 -3.84 -19.68
C ARG A 153 -12.31 -3.79 -18.51
N LYS A 154 -13.62 -3.82 -18.80
CA LYS A 154 -14.64 -3.94 -17.75
C LYS A 154 -14.57 -5.30 -17.08
N LEU A 155 -15.03 -5.33 -15.81
CA LEU A 155 -15.11 -6.53 -14.99
C LEU A 155 -16.57 -6.83 -14.61
N HIS A 156 -16.97 -8.10 -14.75
CA HIS A 156 -18.05 -8.64 -13.94
C HIS A 156 -17.51 -8.97 -12.57
N LEU A 157 -17.99 -8.27 -11.54
CA LEU A 157 -17.54 -8.37 -10.17
C LEU A 157 -18.65 -8.94 -9.29
N SER A 158 -18.41 -10.09 -8.65
CA SER A 158 -19.22 -10.61 -7.55
C SER A 158 -18.60 -10.16 -6.23
N TYR A 159 -19.35 -9.43 -5.42
CA TYR A 159 -18.83 -8.73 -4.24
C TYR A 159 -19.72 -8.94 -3.03
N GLN A 160 -19.13 -9.38 -1.91
CA GLN A 160 -19.81 -9.50 -0.62
C GLN A 160 -19.79 -8.15 0.11
N ARG A 161 -20.96 -7.59 0.35
CA ARG A 161 -21.14 -6.34 1.12
C ARG A 161 -20.90 -6.55 2.61
N GLY A 162 -20.78 -5.45 3.35
CA GLY A 162 -20.63 -5.49 4.82
C GLY A 162 -21.82 -6.11 5.56
N ASP A 163 -22.99 -6.09 4.95
CA ASP A 163 -24.24 -6.72 5.45
C ASP A 163 -24.33 -8.23 5.15
N GLY A 164 -23.29 -8.83 4.56
CA GLY A 164 -23.23 -10.25 4.19
C GLY A 164 -23.85 -10.57 2.82
N ASN A 165 -24.59 -9.65 2.21
CA ASN A 165 -25.22 -9.85 0.90
C ASN A 165 -24.19 -9.83 -0.23
N THR A 166 -24.33 -10.74 -1.20
CA THR A 166 -23.52 -10.71 -2.41
C THR A 166 -24.24 -9.97 -3.52
N VAL A 167 -23.51 -9.11 -4.23
CA VAL A 167 -24.02 -8.35 -5.37
C VAL A 167 -23.13 -8.58 -6.59
N GLU A 168 -23.75 -8.66 -7.76
CA GLU A 168 -23.05 -8.73 -9.04
C GLU A 168 -23.15 -7.40 -9.77
N ARG A 169 -22.04 -6.95 -10.33
CA ARG A 169 -21.96 -5.67 -11.03
C ARG A 169 -21.00 -5.74 -12.19
N LEU A 170 -21.35 -5.07 -13.27
CA LEU A 170 -20.42 -4.72 -14.34
C LEU A 170 -19.76 -3.39 -13.96
N VAL A 171 -18.43 -3.39 -13.80
CA VAL A 171 -17.69 -2.23 -13.32
C VAL A 171 -16.60 -1.82 -14.30
N ASP A 172 -16.29 -0.54 -14.31
CA ASP A 172 -15.12 0.04 -14.96
C ASP A 172 -13.97 0.13 -13.93
N PRO A 173 -12.93 -0.72 -13.97
CA PRO A 173 -11.86 -0.69 -12.98
C PRO A 173 -10.97 0.53 -13.21
N LEU A 174 -10.93 1.44 -12.25
CA LEU A 174 -10.22 2.72 -12.36
C LEU A 174 -8.81 2.69 -11.72
N GLY A 175 -8.60 1.86 -10.68
CA GLY A 175 -7.31 1.75 -10.03
C GLY A 175 -7.34 0.91 -8.76
N LEU A 176 -6.16 0.60 -8.23
CA LEU A 176 -5.95 -0.13 -6.99
C LEU A 176 -5.35 0.78 -5.94
N VAL A 177 -5.80 0.63 -4.71
CA VAL A 177 -5.25 1.34 -3.55
C VAL A 177 -4.81 0.34 -2.50
N ALA A 178 -3.57 0.46 -2.04
CA ALA A 178 -3.07 -0.24 -0.87
C ALA A 178 -3.12 0.70 0.33
N LYS A 179 -3.94 0.38 1.34
CA LYS A 179 -3.99 1.10 2.62
C LYS A 179 -3.46 0.21 3.75
N GLY A 180 -2.22 0.46 4.14
CA GLY A 180 -1.50 -0.49 4.99
C GLY A 180 -1.37 -1.86 4.30
N ARG A 181 -1.99 -2.90 4.89
CA ARG A 181 -2.00 -4.26 4.32
C ARG A 181 -3.30 -4.60 3.56
N VAL A 182 -4.24 -3.67 3.48
CA VAL A 182 -5.56 -3.88 2.87
C VAL A 182 -5.59 -3.32 1.46
N TRP A 183 -6.03 -4.12 0.50
CA TRP A 183 -6.20 -3.70 -0.89
C TRP A 183 -7.63 -3.32 -1.20
N TYR A 184 -7.78 -2.26 -1.97
CA TYR A 184 -9.05 -1.74 -2.47
C TYR A 184 -9.00 -1.55 -3.98
N LEU A 185 -10.12 -1.83 -4.63
CA LEU A 185 -10.38 -1.50 -6.03
C LEU A 185 -11.27 -0.25 -6.06
N ALA A 186 -10.79 0.81 -6.72
CA ALA A 186 -11.65 1.89 -7.15
C ALA A 186 -12.22 1.53 -8.53
N ALA A 187 -13.54 1.50 -8.65
CA ALA A 187 -14.21 1.17 -9.91
C ALA A 187 -15.49 1.97 -10.08
N ALA A 188 -15.86 2.32 -11.33
CA ALA A 188 -17.11 3.00 -11.62
C ALA A 188 -18.22 2.01 -11.95
N VAL A 189 -19.43 2.30 -11.48
CA VAL A 189 -20.68 1.65 -11.86
C VAL A 189 -21.59 2.73 -12.42
N GLU A 190 -21.96 2.63 -13.67
CA GLU A 190 -22.81 3.63 -14.34
C GLU A 190 -22.26 5.08 -14.23
N GLY A 191 -20.91 5.19 -14.24
CA GLY A 191 -20.21 6.48 -14.15
C GLY A 191 -19.92 6.96 -12.73
N GLU A 192 -20.48 6.34 -11.68
CA GLU A 192 -20.20 6.66 -10.28
C GLU A 192 -19.05 5.82 -9.75
N ALA A 193 -18.00 6.45 -9.26
CA ALA A 193 -16.86 5.77 -8.65
C ALA A 193 -17.23 5.21 -7.26
N ARG A 194 -16.83 3.97 -7.01
CA ARG A 194 -17.05 3.24 -5.76
C ARG A 194 -15.80 2.49 -5.35
N THR A 195 -15.66 2.26 -4.05
CA THR A 195 -14.54 1.53 -3.45
C THR A 195 -14.98 0.11 -3.06
N TYR A 196 -14.18 -0.89 -3.46
CA TYR A 196 -14.40 -2.31 -3.17
C TYR A 196 -13.16 -2.87 -2.46
N ARG A 197 -13.33 -3.44 -1.27
CA ARG A 197 -12.25 -4.14 -0.56
C ARG A 197 -11.95 -5.46 -1.25
N VAL A 198 -10.69 -5.69 -1.65
CA VAL A 198 -10.32 -6.85 -2.49
C VAL A 198 -10.63 -8.18 -1.81
N SER A 199 -10.42 -8.29 -0.51
CA SER A 199 -10.73 -9.51 0.25
C SER A 199 -12.23 -9.89 0.31
N ARG A 200 -13.13 -8.98 -0.10
CA ARG A 200 -14.57 -9.25 -0.21
C ARG A 200 -15.03 -9.60 -1.62
N VAL A 201 -14.11 -9.64 -2.58
CA VAL A 201 -14.38 -10.08 -3.95
C VAL A 201 -14.53 -11.60 -3.95
N GLN A 202 -15.67 -12.09 -4.42
CA GLN A 202 -15.99 -13.53 -4.50
C GLN A 202 -15.68 -14.08 -5.91
N ASP A 203 -15.84 -13.27 -6.95
CA ASP A 203 -15.45 -13.59 -8.32
C ASP A 203 -15.18 -12.31 -9.10
N ALA A 204 -14.25 -12.40 -10.07
CA ALA A 204 -13.90 -11.33 -10.98
C ALA A 204 -13.63 -11.92 -12.37
N ARG A 205 -14.40 -11.48 -13.38
CA ARG A 205 -14.26 -11.92 -14.77
C ARG A 205 -14.10 -10.73 -15.67
N MET A 206 -12.98 -10.67 -16.35
CA MET A 206 -12.73 -9.64 -17.36
C MET A 206 -13.64 -9.86 -18.58
N THR A 207 -14.11 -8.76 -19.16
CA THR A 207 -14.94 -8.75 -20.35
C THR A 207 -14.16 -8.22 -21.55
N ASP A 208 -14.71 -8.40 -22.76
CA ASP A 208 -14.16 -7.80 -23.98
C ASP A 208 -14.54 -6.32 -24.14
N GLN A 209 -15.37 -5.79 -23.24
CA GLN A 209 -15.79 -4.39 -23.29
C GLN A 209 -14.68 -3.47 -22.76
N PRO A 210 -14.39 -2.35 -23.45
CA PRO A 210 -13.42 -1.39 -22.99
C PRO A 210 -13.89 -0.70 -21.70
N CYS A 211 -12.96 -0.46 -20.77
CA CYS A 211 -13.18 0.34 -19.57
C CYS A 211 -13.34 1.81 -19.96
N VAL A 212 -14.32 2.47 -19.37
CA VAL A 212 -14.52 3.92 -19.49
C VAL A 212 -13.93 4.62 -18.28
N ARG A 213 -12.70 5.11 -18.43
CA ARG A 213 -12.05 5.92 -17.41
C ARG A 213 -12.30 7.41 -17.65
N PRO A 214 -12.85 8.16 -16.70
CA PRO A 214 -12.97 9.62 -16.83
C PRO A 214 -11.59 10.26 -17.03
N LYS A 215 -11.50 11.25 -17.94
CA LYS A 215 -10.20 11.88 -18.28
C LYS A 215 -9.54 12.57 -17.09
N ASP A 216 -10.37 13.15 -16.21
CA ASP A 216 -9.92 13.93 -15.05
C ASP A 216 -9.95 13.10 -13.76
N PHE A 217 -10.06 11.76 -13.85
CA PHE A 217 -10.08 10.91 -12.66
C PHE A 217 -8.68 10.81 -12.03
N ASP A 218 -8.54 11.40 -10.85
CA ASP A 218 -7.37 11.28 -9.99
C ASP A 218 -7.65 10.26 -8.88
N LEU A 219 -6.90 9.17 -8.89
CA LEU A 219 -7.09 8.06 -7.93
C LEU A 219 -6.74 8.48 -6.50
N ALA A 220 -5.71 9.30 -6.30
CA ALA A 220 -5.30 9.74 -4.98
C ALA A 220 -6.33 10.69 -4.36
N ALA A 221 -6.78 11.70 -5.12
CA ALA A 221 -7.82 12.61 -4.68
C ALA A 221 -9.15 11.90 -4.40
N TYR A 222 -9.56 10.95 -5.28
CA TYR A 222 -10.73 10.10 -5.04
C TYR A 222 -10.60 9.30 -3.75
N TRP A 223 -9.42 8.71 -3.49
CA TRP A 223 -9.19 7.91 -2.31
C TRP A 223 -9.28 8.74 -1.02
N GLU A 224 -8.66 9.92 -1.00
CA GLU A 224 -8.75 10.85 0.14
C GLU A 224 -10.21 11.21 0.45
N GLN A 225 -10.98 11.58 -0.59
CA GLN A 225 -12.40 11.88 -0.44
C GLN A 225 -13.20 10.67 0.03
N SER A 226 -12.99 9.49 -0.57
CA SER A 226 -13.67 8.24 -0.18
C SER A 226 -13.39 7.85 1.27
N CYS A 227 -12.16 8.06 1.76
CA CYS A 227 -11.82 7.85 3.17
C CYS A 227 -12.53 8.86 4.08
N ALA A 228 -12.58 10.14 3.70
CA ALA A 228 -13.25 11.18 4.47
C ALA A 228 -14.76 10.90 4.56
N ASP A 229 -15.39 10.54 3.44
CA ASP A 229 -16.82 10.20 3.39
C ASP A 229 -17.13 8.94 4.21
N PHE A 230 -16.26 7.92 4.15
CA PHE A 230 -16.38 6.72 4.96
C PHE A 230 -16.33 7.06 6.46
N ILE A 231 -15.34 7.82 6.91
CA ILE A 231 -15.20 8.24 8.31
C ILE A 231 -16.39 9.10 8.74
N ALA A 232 -16.93 9.96 7.86
CA ALA A 232 -18.10 10.77 8.15
C ALA A 232 -19.39 9.94 8.24
N SER A 233 -19.46 8.80 7.52
CA SER A 233 -20.61 7.89 7.49
C SER A 233 -20.61 6.86 8.62
N LEU A 234 -19.53 6.73 9.36
CA LEU A 234 -19.47 5.81 10.51
C LEU A 234 -20.51 6.19 11.55
N PRO A 235 -21.19 5.22 12.16
CA PRO A 235 -22.08 5.48 13.28
C PRO A 235 -21.36 6.30 14.34
N ARG A 236 -22.09 7.23 14.95
CA ARG A 236 -21.55 8.07 16.02
C ARG A 236 -22.32 7.80 17.29
N TYR A 237 -21.63 7.28 18.27
CA TYR A 237 -22.16 7.11 19.61
C TYR A 237 -21.46 8.13 20.54
N PRO A 238 -22.12 9.28 20.81
CA PRO A 238 -21.53 10.31 21.66
C PRO A 238 -21.56 9.90 23.12
N ALA A 239 -20.49 10.17 23.83
CA ALA A 239 -20.44 10.00 25.28
C ALA A 239 -19.64 11.13 25.93
N THR A 240 -20.06 11.52 27.13
CA THR A 240 -19.31 12.40 28.02
C THR A 240 -18.75 11.55 29.13
N VAL A 241 -17.43 11.54 29.25
CA VAL A 241 -16.72 10.80 30.31
C VAL A 241 -15.83 11.74 31.09
N ARG A 242 -15.58 11.44 32.35
CA ARG A 242 -14.52 12.08 33.11
C ARG A 242 -13.39 11.08 33.41
N VAL A 243 -12.17 11.56 33.38
CA VAL A 243 -10.97 10.73 33.49
C VAL A 243 -9.96 11.35 34.42
N VAL A 244 -9.15 10.51 35.09
CA VAL A 244 -8.01 11.00 35.84
C VAL A 244 -6.91 11.45 34.87
N ARG A 245 -6.15 12.47 35.26
CA ARG A 245 -5.15 13.11 34.38
C ARG A 245 -4.10 12.13 33.82
N GLU A 246 -3.75 11.13 34.61
CA GLU A 246 -2.70 10.16 34.28
C GLU A 246 -3.01 9.31 33.07
N ILE A 247 -4.27 9.03 32.79
CA ILE A 247 -4.66 8.18 31.65
C ILE A 247 -4.90 8.97 30.36
N LEU A 248 -4.94 10.29 30.40
CA LEU A 248 -5.19 11.13 29.22
C LEU A 248 -4.23 10.86 28.05
N PRO A 249 -2.91 10.63 28.22
CA PRO A 249 -2.02 10.24 27.13
C PRO A 249 -2.40 8.90 26.51
N ARG A 250 -2.83 7.92 27.31
CA ARG A 250 -3.28 6.60 26.83
C ARG A 250 -4.56 6.72 26.02
N ILE A 251 -5.51 7.51 26.51
CA ILE A 251 -6.78 7.77 25.81
C ILE A 251 -6.52 8.40 24.43
N ARG A 252 -5.63 9.38 24.34
CA ARG A 252 -5.26 10.03 23.08
C ARG A 252 -4.53 9.11 22.11
N ALA A 253 -3.84 8.09 22.60
CA ALA A 253 -3.12 7.13 21.76
C ALA A 253 -4.03 6.04 21.18
N LEU A 254 -5.21 5.84 21.74
CA LEU A 254 -6.18 4.84 21.29
C LEU A 254 -7.02 5.40 20.14
N ARG A 255 -7.07 4.68 19.04
CA ARG A 255 -7.72 5.11 17.78
C ARG A 255 -9.24 4.89 17.75
N TYR A 256 -9.79 4.20 18.75
CA TYR A 256 -11.21 3.82 18.81
C TYR A 256 -12.14 4.92 19.33
N ALA A 257 -11.58 5.97 19.92
CA ALA A 257 -12.34 7.06 20.49
C ALA A 257 -11.85 8.40 19.93
N ARG A 258 -12.74 9.14 19.30
CA ARG A 258 -12.44 10.48 18.82
C ARG A 258 -12.78 11.48 19.90
N ILE A 259 -11.78 12.15 20.47
CA ILE A 259 -11.98 13.21 21.45
C ILE A 259 -12.34 14.49 20.71
N GLU A 260 -13.53 15.03 20.97
CA GLU A 260 -14.03 16.29 20.39
C GLU A 260 -13.82 17.49 21.32
N GLY A 261 -13.83 17.25 22.64
CA GLY A 261 -13.67 18.29 23.63
C GLY A 261 -12.91 17.80 24.87
N VAL A 262 -12.14 18.69 25.45
CA VAL A 262 -11.39 18.45 26.70
C VAL A 262 -11.61 19.66 27.62
N SER A 263 -12.16 19.44 28.80
CA SER A 263 -12.34 20.49 29.81
C SER A 263 -11.08 20.67 30.64
N PRO A 264 -10.90 21.82 31.29
CA PRO A 264 -9.90 21.95 32.36
C PRO A 264 -10.16 20.93 33.49
N PRO A 265 -9.16 20.55 34.27
CA PRO A 265 -9.35 19.73 35.48
C PRO A 265 -10.31 20.40 36.45
N ASP A 266 -11.18 19.62 37.08
CA ASP A 266 -12.03 20.06 38.18
C ASP A 266 -11.24 20.15 39.54
N GLU A 267 -11.95 20.46 40.60
CA GLU A 267 -11.34 20.59 41.94
C GLU A 267 -10.68 19.31 42.44
N ASP A 268 -11.18 18.14 41.99
CA ASP A 268 -10.67 16.81 42.32
C ASP A 268 -9.58 16.33 41.34
N GLY A 269 -9.25 17.13 40.33
CA GLY A 269 -8.24 16.83 39.32
C GLY A 269 -8.76 15.98 38.13
N TRP A 270 -10.05 15.72 38.05
CA TRP A 270 -10.66 15.01 36.94
C TRP A 270 -10.83 15.90 35.71
N ILE A 271 -10.72 15.31 34.53
CA ILE A 271 -10.87 15.99 33.24
C ILE A 271 -12.08 15.42 32.52
N THR A 272 -13.01 16.28 32.12
CA THR A 272 -14.18 15.87 31.33
C THR A 272 -13.83 15.88 29.85
N LEU A 273 -14.19 14.80 29.17
CA LEU A 273 -13.97 14.59 27.74
C LEU A 273 -15.32 14.37 27.03
N SER A 274 -15.52 15.04 25.89
CA SER A 274 -16.54 14.67 24.93
C SER A 274 -15.92 13.72 23.91
N VAL A 275 -16.43 12.49 23.84
CA VAL A 275 -15.87 11.40 23.04
C VAL A 275 -16.91 10.84 22.08
N GLN A 276 -16.51 10.54 20.86
CA GLN A 276 -17.32 9.83 19.87
C GLN A 276 -16.77 8.42 19.69
N PHE A 277 -17.62 7.42 19.89
CA PHE A 277 -17.36 6.02 19.57
C PHE A 277 -18.12 5.62 18.30
N GLU A 278 -17.81 4.46 17.72
CA GLU A 278 -18.54 3.93 16.57
C GLU A 278 -19.83 3.22 17.04
N THR A 279 -19.74 2.46 18.13
CA THR A 279 -20.89 1.74 18.71
C THR A 279 -20.93 1.86 20.23
N GLU A 280 -22.07 1.54 20.80
CA GLU A 280 -22.27 1.47 22.26
C GLU A 280 -21.41 0.37 22.88
N GLU A 281 -21.29 -0.80 22.21
CA GLU A 281 -20.48 -1.93 22.65
C GLU A 281 -19.01 -1.50 22.80
N GLU A 282 -18.49 -0.83 21.80
CA GLU A 282 -17.12 -0.31 21.78
C GLU A 282 -16.90 0.71 22.92
N ALA A 283 -17.87 1.59 23.16
CA ALA A 283 -17.82 2.52 24.27
C ALA A 283 -17.76 1.79 25.64
N CYS A 284 -18.57 0.73 25.82
CA CYS A 284 -18.55 -0.10 27.03
C CYS A 284 -17.17 -0.77 27.25
N GLU A 285 -16.65 -1.47 26.24
CA GLU A 285 -15.36 -2.14 26.30
C GLU A 285 -14.22 -1.15 26.61
N TYR A 286 -14.28 0.02 25.98
CA TYR A 286 -13.32 1.09 26.18
C TYR A 286 -13.30 1.58 27.63
N VAL A 287 -14.47 1.90 28.19
CA VAL A 287 -14.60 2.39 29.54
C VAL A 287 -14.14 1.33 30.55
N LEU A 288 -14.56 0.08 30.37
CA LEU A 288 -14.15 -1.02 31.25
C LEU A 288 -12.65 -1.27 31.24
N GLY A 289 -11.99 -1.07 30.10
CA GLY A 289 -10.53 -1.25 29.95
C GLY A 289 -9.69 -0.30 30.80
N PHE A 290 -10.27 0.82 31.28
CA PHE A 290 -9.63 1.78 32.20
C PHE A 290 -10.05 1.61 33.66
N GLY A 291 -11.02 0.76 33.95
CA GLY A 291 -11.52 0.52 35.31
C GLY A 291 -11.97 1.80 36.00
N PRO A 292 -11.58 2.05 37.28
CA PRO A 292 -12.06 3.21 38.05
C PRO A 292 -11.38 4.54 37.65
N GLN A 293 -10.53 4.55 36.65
CA GLN A 293 -9.84 5.77 36.20
C GLN A 293 -10.68 6.58 35.17
N ILE A 294 -11.81 6.04 34.74
CA ILE A 294 -12.74 6.66 33.82
C ILE A 294 -14.18 6.48 34.35
N GLU A 295 -15.00 7.49 34.22
CA GLU A 295 -16.41 7.45 34.60
C GLU A 295 -17.25 8.01 33.47
N VAL A 296 -18.35 7.31 33.14
CA VAL A 296 -19.35 7.80 32.19
C VAL A 296 -20.26 8.79 32.90
N LEU A 297 -20.38 9.99 32.36
CA LEU A 297 -21.34 11.01 32.78
C LEU A 297 -22.61 10.92 31.95
N GLU A 298 -22.47 10.80 30.63
CA GLU A 298 -23.55 10.70 29.64
C GLU A 298 -23.16 9.77 28.50
N PRO A 299 -24.08 9.02 27.86
CA PRO A 299 -25.49 8.88 28.28
C PRO A 299 -25.69 7.94 29.47
N GLN A 300 -26.81 8.02 30.15
CA GLN A 300 -27.14 7.19 31.31
C GLN A 300 -27.17 5.70 30.95
N GLU A 301 -27.70 5.36 29.79
CA GLU A 301 -27.77 3.98 29.28
C GLU A 301 -26.39 3.33 29.21
N LEU A 302 -25.38 4.05 28.72
CA LEU A 302 -23.99 3.57 28.69
C LEU A 302 -23.46 3.30 30.09
N ARG A 303 -23.72 4.21 31.03
CA ARG A 303 -23.31 4.06 32.43
C ARG A 303 -23.88 2.78 33.05
N GLU A 304 -25.19 2.56 32.88
CA GLU A 304 -25.88 1.36 33.37
C GLU A 304 -25.33 0.07 32.74
N LYS A 305 -25.06 0.08 31.45
CA LYS A 305 -24.49 -1.05 30.73
C LYS A 305 -23.08 -1.39 31.20
N VAL A 306 -22.23 -0.36 31.43
CA VAL A 306 -20.89 -0.54 32.01
C VAL A 306 -20.95 -1.15 33.40
N ILE A 307 -21.85 -0.69 34.27
CA ILE A 307 -22.06 -1.24 35.61
C ILE A 307 -22.48 -2.71 35.52
N HIS A 308 -23.49 -3.03 34.71
CA HIS A 308 -23.99 -4.40 34.55
C HIS A 308 -22.90 -5.36 34.03
N LEU A 309 -22.08 -4.90 33.07
CA LEU A 309 -21.00 -5.72 32.52
C LEU A 309 -19.88 -5.92 33.54
N ALA A 310 -19.56 -4.90 34.34
CA ALA A 310 -18.58 -5.02 35.43
C ALA A 310 -19.06 -6.03 36.50
N GLU A 311 -20.33 -5.96 36.91
CA GLU A 311 -20.94 -6.91 37.84
C GLU A 311 -20.91 -8.35 37.30
N SER A 312 -21.20 -8.53 36.01
CA SER A 312 -21.11 -9.83 35.31
C SER A 312 -19.69 -10.41 35.35
N VAL A 313 -18.68 -9.57 35.12
CA VAL A 313 -17.27 -9.99 35.20
C VAL A 313 -16.92 -10.41 36.62
N VAL A 314 -17.29 -9.64 37.64
CA VAL A 314 -17.05 -9.99 39.05
C VAL A 314 -17.73 -11.31 39.42
N ALA A 315 -19.02 -11.47 39.04
CA ALA A 315 -19.77 -12.70 39.30
C ALA A 315 -19.14 -13.93 38.65
N PHE A 316 -18.67 -13.79 37.40
CA PHE A 316 -18.00 -14.86 36.67
C PHE A 316 -16.74 -15.35 37.39
N TYR A 317 -15.87 -14.45 37.82
CA TYR A 317 -14.64 -14.82 38.54
C TYR A 317 -14.90 -15.32 39.97
N ALA A 318 -15.92 -14.80 40.66
CA ALA A 318 -16.30 -15.29 41.99
C ALA A 318 -16.78 -16.75 41.97
N GLN A 319 -17.39 -17.20 40.87
CA GLN A 319 -17.87 -18.60 40.70
C GLN A 319 -16.78 -19.58 40.24
N ARG A 320 -15.61 -19.11 39.82
CA ARG A 320 -14.50 -19.90 39.31
C ARG A 320 -13.24 -19.66 40.14
N PRO A 321 -13.08 -20.38 41.30
CA PRO A 321 -11.84 -20.25 42.06
C PRO A 321 -10.64 -20.61 41.17
N HIS A 322 -9.56 -19.86 41.34
CA HIS A 322 -8.34 -20.01 40.55
C HIS A 322 -7.73 -21.42 40.85
N THR A 323 -7.82 -22.33 39.86
CA THR A 323 -7.03 -23.56 39.89
C THR A 323 -5.72 -23.25 39.14
N PRO A 324 -4.57 -23.16 39.84
CA PRO A 324 -3.31 -22.93 39.13
C PRO A 324 -3.03 -24.11 38.20
N PRO A 325 -2.41 -23.85 37.02
CA PRO A 325 -2.03 -24.95 36.13
C PRO A 325 -1.10 -25.89 36.89
N THR A 326 -1.45 -27.20 36.90
CA THR A 326 -0.62 -28.25 37.49
C THR A 326 0.74 -28.21 36.80
N SER A 327 1.81 -27.88 37.56
CA SER A 327 3.16 -27.95 37.05
C SER A 327 3.47 -29.41 36.69
N GLN A 328 3.49 -29.72 35.39
CA GLN A 328 4.07 -30.96 34.89
C GLN A 328 5.60 -30.87 35.05
N ASN A 329 6.08 -31.08 36.27
CA ASN A 329 7.47 -31.39 36.58
C ASN A 329 7.49 -32.74 37.31
N ASP A 330 7.24 -33.84 36.58
CA ASP A 330 7.62 -35.18 36.94
C ASP A 330 7.90 -35.97 35.63
N LEU A 331 9.00 -35.65 35.00
CA LEU A 331 9.70 -36.64 34.16
C LEU A 331 10.85 -37.16 35.04
N GLY A 332 10.51 -38.24 35.75
CA GLY A 332 11.41 -38.98 36.62
C GLY A 332 12.64 -39.48 35.90
N HIS A 333 13.73 -39.41 36.59
CA HIS A 333 14.86 -40.32 36.40
C HIS A 333 14.44 -41.74 36.68
N ALA A 334 14.61 -42.64 35.72
CA ALA A 334 14.88 -44.06 35.84
C ALA A 334 15.55 -44.51 34.53
#